data_f793365cd3e295523742bd1d5de56f5f
#
_entry.id   f793365cd3e295523742bd1d5de56f5f
#
_cell.length_a   1.000
_cell.length_b   1.000
_cell.length_c   1.000
_cell.angle_alpha   90.00
_cell.angle_beta   90.00
_cell.angle_gamma   90.00
#
_symmetry.space_group_name_H-M   'P 1'
#
loop_
_entity.id
_entity.type
_entity.pdbx_description
1 polymer ?
#
loop_
_entity_poly.entity_id
_entity_poly.type
_entity_poly.pdbx_seq_one_letter_code
_entity_poly.pdbx_strand_id
1 'polypeptide(L)'
;MLMNKILKTTILASVLIAATVLAQTPYDEGQKALREQNWTEAADQFKQAIKADKDKADASMYWRAHALYKAGRKSEAERQVRSLERKYPDSRWLKEAQVLQIEHDGSAPVIAGTTDKSLVDEELRMFALAQLMDRDPERALPLVLETLKSSGSESVRSDTLFMLGMSDDPRAQQAIAQIARDSNNPGLQVDAIHMLGISDGQASANLLADLYKDSANVEVKRAVIEAYIIGDESEAMTDTLVDMLKTEKNPELQTEIIHALGVMDATEEMAGLYTSLEGTGLRKAVLESMMIADDTSGLIQVLESEKDAELRAVAMEMLAVNGDKASAEYLVGLYPGGTQKEKTAIIQSMMIMDNAKGLIDLMKTETDPELKREILQNLVAIDSEESDEYLFKMLENKQ
;
A
#
# COMPACT_ATOMS: atom_id res chain seq x y z
N MET A 1 -22.07 -17.86 16.28
CA MET A 1 -22.05 -17.50 14.85
C MET A 1 -21.78 -16.01 14.60
N LEU A 2 -22.51 -15.08 15.21
CA LEU A 2 -22.31 -13.64 15.00
C LEU A 2 -20.97 -13.12 15.58
N MET A 3 -20.58 -13.59 16.77
CA MET A 3 -19.38 -13.14 17.50
C MET A 3 -18.08 -13.61 16.84
N ASN A 4 -18.03 -14.79 16.24
CA ASN A 4 -16.87 -15.30 15.49
C ASN A 4 -16.70 -14.62 14.12
N LYS A 5 -17.81 -14.24 13.46
CA LYS A 5 -17.72 -13.38 12.26
C LYS A 5 -17.17 -11.99 12.62
N ILE A 6 -17.59 -11.45 13.77
CA ILE A 6 -17.08 -10.16 14.26
C ILE A 6 -15.61 -10.28 14.66
N LEU A 7 -15.16 -11.37 15.28
CA LEU A 7 -13.75 -11.57 15.65
C LEU A 7 -12.85 -11.81 14.42
N LYS A 8 -13.27 -12.68 13.46
CA LYS A 8 -12.61 -12.78 12.14
C LYS A 8 -12.57 -11.44 11.41
N THR A 9 -13.67 -10.68 11.47
CA THR A 9 -13.73 -9.36 10.80
C THR A 9 -12.91 -8.31 11.53
N THR A 10 -12.77 -8.39 12.85
CA THR A 10 -12.01 -7.39 13.63
C THR A 10 -10.51 -7.69 13.62
N ILE A 11 -10.08 -8.94 13.70
CA ILE A 11 -8.66 -9.32 13.59
C ILE A 11 -8.20 -9.21 12.12
N LEU A 12 -8.96 -9.72 11.15
CA LEU A 12 -8.68 -9.45 9.74
C LEU A 12 -8.83 -7.96 9.39
N ALA A 13 -9.76 -7.21 9.98
CA ALA A 13 -9.89 -5.80 9.71
C ALA A 13 -8.80 -4.95 10.37
N SER A 14 -8.29 -5.28 11.55
CA SER A 14 -7.14 -4.59 12.14
C SER A 14 -5.83 -4.95 11.44
N VAL A 15 -5.65 -6.20 11.03
CA VAL A 15 -4.51 -6.67 10.24
C VAL A 15 -4.65 -6.24 8.76
N LEU A 16 -5.86 -6.26 8.18
CA LEU A 16 -6.11 -5.72 6.85
C LEU A 16 -6.06 -4.18 6.83
N ILE A 17 -6.42 -3.47 7.87
CA ILE A 17 -6.29 -2.01 7.92
C ILE A 17 -4.82 -1.61 8.00
N ALA A 18 -3.97 -2.32 8.73
CA ALA A 18 -2.52 -2.13 8.69
C ALA A 18 -1.90 -2.55 7.35
N ALA A 19 -2.34 -3.68 6.78
CA ALA A 19 -1.88 -4.18 5.47
C ALA A 19 -2.50 -3.43 4.28
N THR A 20 -3.69 -2.84 4.40
CA THR A 20 -4.30 -2.05 3.32
C THR A 20 -3.75 -0.64 3.21
N VAL A 21 -3.01 -0.15 4.19
CA VAL A 21 -2.31 1.14 4.10
C VAL A 21 -0.97 1.00 3.35
N LEU A 22 -0.40 -0.23 3.26
CA LEU A 22 0.94 -0.44 2.71
C LEU A 22 1.06 -1.61 1.71
N ALA A 23 0.04 -2.45 1.53
CA ALA A 23 0.03 -3.41 0.43
C ALA A 23 0.00 -2.63 -0.89
N GLN A 24 0.91 -2.94 -1.82
CA GLN A 24 0.87 -2.40 -3.18
C GLN A 24 -0.54 -2.60 -3.73
N THR A 25 -1.30 -1.52 -3.80
CA THR A 25 -2.69 -1.61 -4.27
C THR A 25 -2.68 -1.87 -5.78
N PRO A 26 -3.74 -2.45 -6.34
CA PRO A 26 -3.85 -2.55 -7.79
C PRO A 26 -3.71 -1.19 -8.50
N TYR A 27 -3.91 -0.08 -7.80
CA TYR A 27 -3.65 1.26 -8.30
C TYR A 27 -2.14 1.52 -8.41
N ASP A 28 -1.37 1.18 -7.39
CA ASP A 28 0.08 1.38 -7.34
C ASP A 28 0.79 0.46 -8.34
N GLU A 29 0.35 -0.80 -8.45
CA GLU A 29 0.80 -1.72 -9.51
C GLU A 29 0.48 -1.19 -10.91
N GLY A 30 -0.68 -0.58 -11.09
CA GLY A 30 -1.04 0.09 -12.33
C GLY A 30 -0.10 1.25 -12.65
N GLN A 31 0.23 2.07 -11.67
CA GLN A 31 1.18 3.18 -11.80
C GLN A 31 2.60 2.67 -12.11
N LYS A 32 3.06 1.60 -11.45
CA LYS A 32 4.33 0.94 -11.73
C LYS A 32 4.38 0.45 -13.19
N ALA A 33 3.37 -0.29 -13.63
CA ALA A 33 3.28 -0.79 -15.00
C ALA A 33 3.24 0.34 -16.05
N LEU A 34 2.66 1.53 -15.75
CA LEU A 34 2.72 2.71 -16.61
C LEU A 34 4.16 3.21 -16.78
N ARG A 35 4.92 3.30 -15.68
CA ARG A 35 6.33 3.72 -15.71
C ARG A 35 7.19 2.77 -16.54
N GLU A 36 6.95 1.47 -16.39
CA GLU A 36 7.61 0.42 -17.17
C GLU A 36 7.15 0.34 -18.62
N GLN A 37 6.22 1.22 -19.05
CA GLN A 37 5.57 1.22 -20.36
C GLN A 37 4.89 -0.13 -20.70
N ASN A 38 4.56 -0.91 -19.67
CA ASN A 38 3.80 -2.15 -19.80
C ASN A 38 2.29 -1.84 -19.85
N TRP A 39 1.85 -1.25 -20.96
CA TRP A 39 0.51 -0.69 -21.12
C TRP A 39 -0.62 -1.71 -20.91
N THR A 40 -0.38 -2.96 -21.28
CA THR A 40 -1.39 -4.02 -21.11
C THR A 40 -1.58 -4.37 -19.65
N GLU A 41 -0.50 -4.55 -18.93
CA GLU A 41 -0.50 -4.82 -17.49
C GLU A 41 -1.10 -3.64 -16.73
N ALA A 42 -0.67 -2.41 -17.02
CA ALA A 42 -1.25 -1.21 -16.42
C ALA A 42 -2.77 -1.16 -16.58
N ALA A 43 -3.30 -1.44 -17.78
CA ALA A 43 -4.75 -1.47 -18.03
C ALA A 43 -5.48 -2.52 -17.21
N ASP A 44 -4.85 -3.68 -16.95
CA ASP A 44 -5.44 -4.77 -16.18
C ASP A 44 -5.37 -4.49 -14.67
N GLN A 45 -4.29 -3.90 -14.18
CA GLN A 45 -4.16 -3.48 -12.78
C GLN A 45 -5.15 -2.35 -12.44
N PHE A 46 -5.27 -1.31 -13.25
CA PHE A 46 -6.30 -0.29 -13.04
C PHE A 46 -7.74 -0.84 -13.14
N LYS A 47 -7.97 -1.89 -13.92
CA LYS A 47 -9.27 -2.58 -13.94
C LYS A 47 -9.59 -3.24 -12.59
N GLN A 48 -8.59 -3.74 -11.89
CA GLN A 48 -8.72 -4.27 -10.54
C GLN A 48 -8.92 -3.12 -9.54
N ALA A 49 -8.11 -2.05 -9.64
CA ALA A 49 -8.20 -0.88 -8.79
C ALA A 49 -9.58 -0.22 -8.77
N ILE A 50 -10.24 -0.11 -9.93
CA ILE A 50 -11.63 0.39 -10.05
C ILE A 50 -12.62 -0.37 -9.15
N LYS A 51 -12.34 -1.63 -8.86
CA LYS A 51 -13.21 -2.47 -8.02
C LYS A 51 -12.80 -2.47 -6.55
N ALA A 52 -11.50 -2.38 -6.31
CA ALA A 52 -10.90 -2.49 -4.99
C ALA A 52 -11.03 -1.20 -4.19
N ASP A 53 -10.83 -0.05 -4.83
CA ASP A 53 -10.82 1.27 -4.18
C ASP A 53 -11.85 2.19 -4.83
N LYS A 54 -12.93 2.51 -4.09
CA LYS A 54 -14.00 3.38 -4.58
C LYS A 54 -13.60 4.84 -4.61
N ASP A 55 -12.68 5.25 -3.75
CA ASP A 55 -12.24 6.65 -3.62
C ASP A 55 -11.25 7.02 -4.74
N LYS A 56 -10.52 6.03 -5.28
CA LYS A 56 -9.63 6.18 -6.44
C LYS A 56 -10.22 5.60 -7.74
N ALA A 57 -11.52 5.25 -7.75
CA ALA A 57 -12.11 4.56 -8.89
C ALA A 57 -12.16 5.42 -10.16
N ASP A 58 -12.42 6.71 -10.04
CA ASP A 58 -12.43 7.66 -11.16
C ASP A 58 -11.02 7.88 -11.74
N ALA A 59 -10.02 8.09 -10.89
CA ALA A 59 -8.61 8.15 -11.26
C ALA A 59 -8.17 6.85 -11.97
N SER A 60 -8.53 5.69 -11.39
CA SER A 60 -8.23 4.37 -11.98
C SER A 60 -8.90 4.19 -13.35
N MET A 61 -10.09 4.74 -13.55
CA MET A 61 -10.78 4.71 -14.84
C MET A 61 -10.07 5.55 -15.90
N TYR A 62 -9.56 6.70 -15.54
CA TYR A 62 -8.75 7.56 -16.40
C TYR A 62 -7.44 6.83 -16.78
N TRP A 63 -6.65 6.41 -15.83
CA TRP A 63 -5.37 5.74 -16.08
C TRP A 63 -5.52 4.45 -16.89
N ARG A 64 -6.61 3.71 -16.67
CA ARG A 64 -6.94 2.56 -17.50
C ARG A 64 -7.20 2.96 -18.95
N ALA A 65 -7.96 4.04 -19.18
CA ALA A 65 -8.21 4.53 -20.53
C ALA A 65 -6.91 4.96 -21.22
N HIS A 66 -6.03 5.67 -20.52
CA HIS A 66 -4.71 6.05 -20.99
C HIS A 66 -3.87 4.83 -21.40
N ALA A 67 -3.74 3.84 -20.50
CA ALA A 67 -3.00 2.62 -20.78
C ALA A 67 -3.57 1.84 -21.98
N LEU A 68 -4.90 1.78 -22.13
CA LEU A 68 -5.58 1.15 -23.25
C LEU A 68 -5.29 1.88 -24.57
N TYR A 69 -5.25 3.21 -24.59
CA TYR A 69 -4.87 3.99 -25.76
C TYR A 69 -3.42 3.70 -26.16
N LYS A 70 -2.48 3.76 -25.21
CA LYS A 70 -1.06 3.45 -25.45
C LYS A 70 -0.84 2.00 -25.91
N ALA A 71 -1.69 1.06 -25.47
CA ALA A 71 -1.71 -0.34 -25.95
C ALA A 71 -2.37 -0.53 -27.32
N GLY A 72 -2.85 0.53 -27.97
CA GLY A 72 -3.56 0.45 -29.25
C GLY A 72 -5.01 -0.11 -29.16
N ARG A 73 -5.56 -0.29 -27.94
CA ARG A 73 -6.88 -0.84 -27.66
C ARG A 73 -7.96 0.26 -27.65
N LYS A 74 -7.99 1.09 -28.71
CA LYS A 74 -8.79 2.30 -28.84
C LYS A 74 -10.26 2.12 -28.44
N SER A 75 -10.97 1.15 -29.00
CA SER A 75 -12.39 0.94 -28.71
C SER A 75 -12.69 0.60 -27.24
N GLU A 76 -11.72 0.02 -26.52
CA GLU A 76 -11.87 -0.24 -25.09
C GLU A 76 -11.60 1.00 -24.26
N ALA A 77 -10.62 1.81 -24.66
CA ALA A 77 -10.33 3.08 -24.04
C ALA A 77 -11.54 4.03 -24.12
N GLU A 78 -12.13 4.19 -25.31
CA GLU A 78 -13.35 4.99 -25.50
C GLU A 78 -14.54 4.54 -24.63
N ARG A 79 -14.73 3.20 -24.50
CA ARG A 79 -15.76 2.66 -23.60
C ARG A 79 -15.45 3.00 -22.13
N GLN A 80 -14.17 3.01 -21.78
CA GLN A 80 -13.74 3.36 -20.43
C GLN A 80 -14.00 4.83 -20.12
N VAL A 81 -13.67 5.74 -21.06
CA VAL A 81 -13.96 7.18 -20.93
C VAL A 81 -15.47 7.42 -20.79
N ARG A 82 -16.29 6.87 -21.68
CA ARG A 82 -17.76 6.99 -21.57
C ARG A 82 -18.31 6.41 -20.26
N SER A 83 -17.63 5.43 -19.67
CA SER A 83 -18.03 4.88 -18.37
C SER A 83 -17.66 5.82 -17.22
N LEU A 84 -16.52 6.50 -17.29
CA LEU A 84 -16.11 7.55 -16.37
C LEU A 84 -17.12 8.72 -16.39
N GLU A 85 -17.43 9.25 -17.56
CA GLU A 85 -18.43 10.32 -17.76
C GLU A 85 -19.78 10.03 -17.10
N ARG A 86 -20.25 8.81 -17.29
CA ARG A 86 -21.57 8.42 -16.75
C ARG A 86 -21.57 8.18 -15.24
N LYS A 87 -20.47 7.63 -14.68
CA LYS A 87 -20.39 7.22 -13.27
C LYS A 87 -19.91 8.32 -12.35
N TYR A 88 -19.05 9.18 -12.85
CA TYR A 88 -18.37 10.22 -12.10
C TYR A 88 -18.39 11.54 -12.86
N PRO A 89 -19.60 12.14 -13.08
CA PRO A 89 -19.74 13.36 -13.90
C PRO A 89 -19.02 14.58 -13.32
N ASP A 90 -18.74 14.55 -12.01
CA ASP A 90 -18.02 15.62 -11.29
C ASP A 90 -16.54 15.29 -11.05
N SER A 91 -16.01 14.19 -11.64
CA SER A 91 -14.61 13.81 -11.46
C SER A 91 -13.68 14.78 -12.19
N ARG A 92 -12.62 15.18 -11.51
CA ARG A 92 -11.54 15.97 -12.11
C ARG A 92 -10.91 15.28 -13.32
N TRP A 93 -10.87 13.93 -13.31
CA TRP A 93 -10.27 13.12 -14.37
C TRP A 93 -11.10 13.04 -15.65
N LEU A 94 -12.31 13.61 -15.65
CA LEU A 94 -13.18 13.56 -16.81
C LEU A 94 -12.61 14.36 -17.98
N LYS A 95 -12.02 15.50 -17.67
CA LYS A 95 -11.43 16.41 -18.67
C LYS A 95 -10.22 15.77 -19.32
N GLU A 96 -9.32 15.19 -18.52
CA GLU A 96 -8.15 14.50 -19.01
C GLU A 96 -8.53 13.26 -19.84
N ALA A 97 -9.59 12.57 -19.48
CA ALA A 97 -10.12 11.45 -20.25
C ALA A 97 -10.69 11.86 -21.61
N GLN A 98 -11.32 13.02 -21.70
CA GLN A 98 -11.80 13.60 -22.94
C GLN A 98 -10.65 14.04 -23.85
N VAL A 99 -9.57 14.58 -23.25
CA VAL A 99 -8.34 14.93 -23.95
C VAL A 99 -7.71 13.69 -24.60
N LEU A 100 -7.63 12.56 -23.89
CA LEU A 100 -7.14 11.29 -24.47
C LEU A 100 -7.95 10.84 -25.70
N GLN A 101 -9.26 11.08 -25.73
CA GLN A 101 -10.09 10.78 -26.90
C GLN A 101 -9.67 11.61 -28.12
N ILE A 102 -9.40 12.89 -27.90
CA ILE A 102 -9.03 13.84 -28.97
C ILE A 102 -7.66 13.50 -29.58
N GLU A 103 -6.68 13.18 -28.72
CA GLU A 103 -5.35 12.79 -29.14
C GLU A 103 -5.37 11.62 -30.14
N HIS A 104 -6.29 10.68 -29.92
CA HIS A 104 -6.37 9.47 -30.73
C HIS A 104 -7.40 9.52 -31.86
N ASP A 105 -8.34 10.46 -31.86
CA ASP A 105 -9.38 10.60 -32.88
C ASP A 105 -9.14 11.74 -33.87
N GLY A 106 -8.23 12.70 -33.55
CA GLY A 106 -7.97 13.87 -34.39
C GLY A 106 -9.15 14.84 -34.50
N SER A 107 -10.16 14.68 -33.64
CA SER A 107 -11.33 15.57 -33.59
C SER A 107 -11.13 16.69 -32.57
N ALA A 108 -11.55 17.88 -32.89
CA ALA A 108 -11.50 19.03 -31.97
C ALA A 108 -12.42 18.79 -30.75
N PRO A 109 -12.04 19.24 -29.54
CA PRO A 109 -12.81 19.02 -28.32
C PRO A 109 -14.17 19.71 -28.40
N VAL A 110 -15.24 18.97 -28.10
CA VAL A 110 -16.53 19.57 -27.73
C VAL A 110 -16.55 19.60 -26.20
N ILE A 111 -16.13 20.71 -25.62
CA ILE A 111 -16.21 20.94 -24.18
C ILE A 111 -17.66 21.22 -23.84
N ALA A 112 -18.37 20.18 -23.36
CA ALA A 112 -19.75 20.31 -22.93
C ALA A 112 -19.78 20.80 -21.49
N GLY A 113 -20.16 22.06 -21.28
CA GLY A 113 -20.71 22.51 -20.01
C GLY A 113 -20.01 23.63 -19.25
N THR A 114 -18.85 24.13 -19.65
CA THR A 114 -18.25 25.31 -19.01
C THR A 114 -18.47 26.57 -19.85
N THR A 115 -19.15 27.55 -19.28
CA THR A 115 -19.37 28.90 -19.90
C THR A 115 -18.27 29.89 -19.50
N ASP A 116 -17.33 29.50 -18.66
CA ASP A 116 -16.22 30.37 -18.25
C ASP A 116 -15.05 30.24 -19.24
N LYS A 117 -14.90 31.29 -20.06
CA LYS A 117 -13.89 31.35 -21.12
C LYS A 117 -12.44 31.26 -20.57
N SER A 118 -12.21 31.70 -19.34
CA SER A 118 -10.88 31.70 -18.71
C SER A 118 -10.43 30.29 -18.33
N LEU A 119 -11.33 29.44 -17.84
CA LEU A 119 -11.08 28.06 -17.51
C LEU A 119 -10.82 27.20 -18.75
N VAL A 120 -11.60 27.43 -19.82
CA VAL A 120 -11.41 26.77 -21.11
C VAL A 120 -10.05 27.14 -21.74
N ASP A 121 -9.63 28.38 -21.63
CA ASP A 121 -8.32 28.82 -22.15
C ASP A 121 -7.16 28.23 -21.34
N GLU A 122 -7.32 28.06 -20.02
CA GLU A 122 -6.31 27.44 -19.14
C GLU A 122 -6.17 25.93 -19.41
N GLU A 123 -7.28 25.22 -19.58
CA GLU A 123 -7.28 23.79 -19.93
C GLU A 123 -6.65 23.53 -21.31
N LEU A 124 -7.00 24.34 -22.30
CA LEU A 124 -6.39 24.24 -23.63
C LEU A 124 -4.90 24.52 -23.60
N ARG A 125 -4.47 25.44 -22.75
CA ARG A 125 -3.05 25.74 -22.53
C ARG A 125 -2.30 24.55 -21.90
N MET A 126 -2.89 23.94 -20.85
CA MET A 126 -2.31 22.76 -20.19
C MET A 126 -2.22 21.58 -21.15
N PHE A 127 -3.27 21.35 -21.95
CA PHE A 127 -3.25 20.34 -22.99
C PHE A 127 -2.13 20.58 -24.01
N ALA A 128 -1.98 21.81 -24.51
CA ALA A 128 -0.95 22.16 -25.45
C ALA A 128 0.46 21.96 -24.86
N LEU A 129 0.65 22.30 -23.58
CA LEU A 129 1.90 22.09 -22.86
C LEU A 129 2.23 20.60 -22.74
N ALA A 130 1.28 19.75 -22.37
CA ALA A 130 1.46 18.30 -22.29
C ALA A 130 1.89 17.72 -23.64
N GLN A 131 1.22 18.12 -24.73
CA GLN A 131 1.56 17.69 -26.08
C GLN A 131 2.95 18.15 -26.53
N LEU A 132 3.34 19.36 -26.13
CA LEU A 132 4.66 19.89 -26.45
C LEU A 132 5.75 19.18 -25.62
N MET A 133 5.49 18.84 -24.38
CA MET A 133 6.43 18.07 -23.54
C MET A 133 6.76 16.70 -24.16
N ASP A 134 5.78 16.04 -24.79
CA ASP A 134 6.00 14.76 -25.48
C ASP A 134 6.76 14.92 -26.82
N ARG A 135 6.51 16.04 -27.56
CA ARG A 135 7.05 16.23 -28.92
C ARG A 135 8.33 17.05 -29.00
N ASP A 136 8.45 18.06 -28.17
CA ASP A 136 9.55 19.04 -28.17
C ASP A 136 9.82 19.52 -26.73
N PRO A 137 10.33 18.63 -25.85
CA PRO A 137 10.53 18.94 -24.43
C PRO A 137 11.46 20.14 -24.22
N GLU A 138 12.43 20.37 -25.09
CA GLU A 138 13.36 21.51 -25.01
C GLU A 138 12.64 22.86 -25.05
N ARG A 139 11.60 22.98 -25.87
CA ARG A 139 10.82 24.20 -26.00
C ARG A 139 9.65 24.27 -25.03
N ALA A 140 9.10 23.13 -24.65
CA ALA A 140 7.96 23.05 -23.74
C ALA A 140 8.37 23.32 -22.29
N LEU A 141 9.49 22.76 -21.83
CA LEU A 141 9.93 22.83 -20.43
C LEU A 141 10.02 24.26 -19.86
N PRO A 142 10.56 25.27 -20.56
CA PRO A 142 10.54 26.65 -20.07
C PRO A 142 9.11 27.19 -19.84
N LEU A 143 8.15 26.80 -20.69
CA LEU A 143 6.74 27.22 -20.58
C LEU A 143 6.05 26.50 -19.42
N VAL A 144 6.36 25.22 -19.20
CA VAL A 144 5.86 24.43 -18.06
C VAL A 144 6.35 25.07 -16.76
N LEU A 145 7.65 25.37 -16.66
CA LEU A 145 8.25 26.03 -15.50
C LEU A 145 7.68 27.43 -15.23
N GLU A 146 7.38 28.20 -16.29
CA GLU A 146 6.71 29.49 -16.18
C GLU A 146 5.27 29.33 -15.68
N THR A 147 4.52 28.37 -16.21
CA THR A 147 3.15 28.07 -15.80
C THR A 147 3.09 27.68 -14.33
N LEU A 148 4.00 26.83 -13.87
CA LEU A 148 4.11 26.42 -12.47
C LEU A 148 4.30 27.63 -11.53
N LYS A 149 5.11 28.61 -11.93
CA LYS A 149 5.39 29.81 -11.13
C LYS A 149 4.28 30.85 -11.18
N SER A 150 3.60 30.97 -12.32
CA SER A 150 2.64 32.05 -12.58
C SER A 150 1.19 31.67 -12.27
N SER A 151 0.83 30.38 -12.24
CA SER A 151 -0.55 29.97 -12.01
C SER A 151 -0.99 30.21 -10.57
N GLY A 152 -2.16 30.82 -10.42
CA GLY A 152 -2.89 30.95 -9.16
C GLY A 152 -3.73 29.72 -8.81
N SER A 153 -3.93 28.81 -9.77
CA SER A 153 -4.70 27.59 -9.60
C SER A 153 -3.82 26.47 -9.03
N GLU A 154 -4.26 25.88 -7.93
CA GLU A 154 -3.57 24.73 -7.31
C GLU A 154 -3.60 23.51 -8.24
N SER A 155 -4.74 23.25 -8.90
CA SER A 155 -4.88 22.17 -9.87
C SER A 155 -3.85 22.28 -11.00
N VAL A 156 -3.73 23.49 -11.61
CA VAL A 156 -2.75 23.70 -12.69
C VAL A 156 -1.31 23.51 -12.21
N ARG A 157 -1.00 23.91 -10.98
CA ARG A 157 0.34 23.67 -10.42
C ARG A 157 0.62 22.19 -10.21
N SER A 158 -0.33 21.43 -9.66
CA SER A 158 -0.20 19.97 -9.51
C SER A 158 -0.06 19.26 -10.85
N ASP A 159 -0.88 19.61 -11.85
CA ASP A 159 -0.79 19.05 -13.20
C ASP A 159 0.55 19.38 -13.87
N THR A 160 1.02 20.63 -13.69
CA THR A 160 2.32 21.08 -14.20
C THR A 160 3.48 20.34 -13.52
N LEU A 161 3.37 20.12 -12.21
CA LEU A 161 4.36 19.36 -11.44
C LEU A 161 4.42 17.91 -11.90
N PHE A 162 3.27 17.30 -12.18
CA PHE A 162 3.19 15.95 -12.74
C PHE A 162 3.89 15.87 -14.11
N MET A 163 3.67 16.86 -15.00
CA MET A 163 4.39 16.94 -16.30
C MET A 163 5.91 17.01 -16.11
N LEU A 164 6.37 17.73 -15.09
CA LEU A 164 7.81 17.78 -14.76
C LEU A 164 8.31 16.43 -14.23
N GLY A 165 7.52 15.73 -13.40
CA GLY A 165 7.86 14.42 -12.88
C GLY A 165 8.03 13.33 -13.96
N MET A 166 7.35 13.50 -15.09
CA MET A 166 7.45 12.59 -16.23
C MET A 166 8.61 12.94 -17.19
N SER A 167 9.39 13.98 -16.88
CA SER A 167 10.49 14.46 -17.72
C SER A 167 11.85 14.02 -17.18
N ASP A 168 12.67 13.44 -18.05
CA ASP A 168 14.07 13.10 -17.74
C ASP A 168 15.01 14.32 -17.76
N ASP A 169 14.50 15.53 -18.04
CA ASP A 169 15.31 16.72 -18.12
C ASP A 169 15.81 17.17 -16.74
N PRO A 170 17.11 17.36 -16.53
CA PRO A 170 17.65 17.78 -15.23
C PRO A 170 17.05 19.08 -14.68
N ARG A 171 16.56 19.98 -15.55
CA ARG A 171 15.91 21.23 -15.13
C ARG A 171 14.54 20.97 -14.53
N ALA A 172 13.82 19.95 -15.01
CA ALA A 172 12.56 19.52 -14.42
C ALA A 172 12.79 18.94 -13.02
N GLN A 173 13.78 18.08 -12.87
CA GLN A 173 14.17 17.50 -11.58
C GLN A 173 14.60 18.59 -10.58
N GLN A 174 15.36 19.60 -11.04
CA GLN A 174 15.72 20.73 -10.18
C GLN A 174 14.49 21.55 -9.73
N ALA A 175 13.50 21.73 -10.59
CA ALA A 175 12.27 22.44 -10.24
C ALA A 175 11.45 21.67 -9.20
N ILE A 176 11.29 20.35 -9.37
CA ILE A 176 10.63 19.48 -8.40
C ILE A 176 11.35 19.57 -7.05
N ALA A 177 12.68 19.46 -7.03
CA ALA A 177 13.49 19.58 -5.84
C ALA A 177 13.35 20.96 -5.14
N GLN A 178 13.17 22.05 -5.87
CA GLN A 178 12.91 23.38 -5.31
C GLN A 178 11.53 23.45 -4.65
N ILE A 179 10.50 22.89 -5.29
CA ILE A 179 9.14 22.86 -4.75
C ILE A 179 9.07 22.00 -3.50
N ALA A 180 9.71 20.83 -3.51
CA ALA A 180 9.79 19.94 -2.35
C ALA A 180 10.41 20.63 -1.12
N ARG A 181 11.28 21.66 -1.33
CA ARG A 181 11.84 22.47 -0.25
C ARG A 181 10.98 23.69 0.13
N ASP A 182 9.99 24.05 -0.66
CA ASP A 182 9.16 25.24 -0.43
C ASP A 182 8.01 24.95 0.54
N SER A 183 8.17 25.34 1.78
CA SER A 183 7.17 25.17 2.83
C SER A 183 5.99 26.15 2.76
N ASN A 184 6.00 27.12 1.83
CA ASN A 184 4.91 28.10 1.71
C ASN A 184 3.64 27.49 1.07
N ASN A 185 3.77 26.39 0.38
CA ASN A 185 2.65 25.63 -0.20
C ASN A 185 2.75 24.17 0.21
N PRO A 186 2.20 23.77 1.38
CA PRO A 186 2.34 22.41 1.88
C PRO A 186 1.76 21.32 0.97
N GLY A 187 0.65 21.58 0.27
CA GLY A 187 0.05 20.61 -0.67
C GLY A 187 0.98 20.34 -1.85
N LEU A 188 1.48 21.41 -2.51
CA LEU A 188 2.40 21.27 -3.62
C LEU A 188 3.76 20.70 -3.19
N GLN A 189 4.19 20.97 -1.94
CA GLN A 189 5.38 20.38 -1.34
C GLN A 189 5.24 18.85 -1.25
N VAL A 190 4.11 18.36 -0.74
CA VAL A 190 3.82 16.93 -0.64
C VAL A 190 3.77 16.28 -2.02
N ASP A 191 3.08 16.89 -2.98
CA ASP A 191 3.04 16.41 -4.37
C ASP A 191 4.46 16.29 -4.97
N ALA A 192 5.31 17.29 -4.74
CA ALA A 192 6.70 17.28 -5.21
C ALA A 192 7.55 16.19 -4.55
N ILE A 193 7.33 15.92 -3.26
CA ILE A 193 8.00 14.83 -2.53
C ILE A 193 7.62 13.48 -3.14
N HIS A 194 6.34 13.24 -3.44
CA HIS A 194 5.90 12.02 -4.10
C HIS A 194 6.52 11.88 -5.51
N MET A 195 6.65 13.00 -6.25
CA MET A 195 7.33 12.99 -7.55
C MET A 195 8.83 12.63 -7.43
N LEU A 196 9.50 13.04 -6.35
CA LEU A 196 10.87 12.62 -6.08
C LEU A 196 10.99 11.12 -5.79
N GLY A 197 9.99 10.51 -5.16
CA GLY A 197 9.92 9.07 -4.94
C GLY A 197 9.79 8.28 -6.26
N ILE A 198 9.11 8.86 -7.25
CA ILE A 198 8.96 8.24 -8.59
C ILE A 198 10.27 8.40 -9.41
N SER A 199 11.06 9.43 -9.11
CA SER A 199 12.28 9.74 -9.86
C SER A 199 13.43 8.85 -9.39
N ASP A 200 13.93 8.00 -10.28
CA ASP A 200 15.08 7.14 -10.00
C ASP A 200 16.34 7.95 -9.68
N GLY A 201 17.07 7.50 -8.67
CA GLY A 201 18.43 7.93 -8.43
C GLY A 201 18.76 8.39 -7.01
N GLN A 202 20.04 8.20 -6.65
CA GLN A 202 20.62 8.54 -5.35
C GLN A 202 20.43 10.02 -4.97
N ALA A 203 20.35 10.93 -5.95
CA ALA A 203 20.16 12.36 -5.69
C ALA A 203 18.77 12.64 -5.10
N SER A 204 17.73 11.96 -5.59
CA SER A 204 16.35 12.06 -5.07
C SER A 204 16.27 11.46 -3.67
N ALA A 205 16.85 10.28 -3.44
CA ALA A 205 16.91 9.65 -2.13
C ALA A 205 17.61 10.52 -1.07
N ASN A 206 18.74 11.13 -1.41
CA ASN A 206 19.45 12.04 -0.50
C ASN A 206 18.62 13.29 -0.18
N LEU A 207 17.93 13.84 -1.18
CA LEU A 207 17.04 14.99 -0.97
C LEU A 207 15.87 14.65 -0.06
N LEU A 208 15.24 13.49 -0.24
CA LEU A 208 14.16 13.00 0.63
C LEU A 208 14.66 12.85 2.08
N ALA A 209 15.86 12.30 2.29
CA ALA A 209 16.47 12.21 3.61
C ALA A 209 16.69 13.58 4.27
N ASP A 210 17.20 14.55 3.50
CA ASP A 210 17.39 15.94 4.00
C ASP A 210 16.04 16.57 4.37
N LEU A 211 15.02 16.43 3.51
CA LEU A 211 13.66 16.95 3.74
C LEU A 211 13.04 16.36 5.02
N TYR A 212 13.19 15.06 5.24
CA TYR A 212 12.72 14.40 6.45
C TYR A 212 13.38 14.97 7.69
N LYS A 213 14.70 15.11 7.67
CA LYS A 213 15.51 15.59 8.79
C LYS A 213 15.21 17.04 9.14
N ASP A 214 15.05 17.89 8.13
CA ASP A 214 14.91 19.34 8.30
C ASP A 214 13.45 19.75 8.60
N SER A 215 12.47 18.89 8.30
CA SER A 215 11.06 19.21 8.51
C SER A 215 10.60 18.90 9.94
N ALA A 216 9.86 19.85 10.52
CA ALA A 216 9.06 19.62 11.71
C ALA A 216 7.60 19.25 11.40
N ASN A 217 7.19 19.31 10.12
CA ASN A 217 5.84 19.00 9.69
C ASN A 217 5.66 17.48 9.51
N VAL A 218 4.71 16.91 10.27
CA VAL A 218 4.41 15.47 10.24
C VAL A 218 3.95 15.02 8.86
N GLU A 219 3.15 15.82 8.15
CA GLU A 219 2.66 15.47 6.81
C GLU A 219 3.80 15.40 5.78
N VAL A 220 4.77 16.32 5.87
CA VAL A 220 5.97 16.28 5.02
C VAL A 220 6.81 15.05 5.32
N LYS A 221 6.99 14.70 6.58
CA LYS A 221 7.72 13.49 6.99
C LYS A 221 7.01 12.22 6.49
N ARG A 222 5.68 12.18 6.62
CA ARG A 222 4.86 11.07 6.09
C ARG A 222 5.02 10.93 4.58
N ALA A 223 4.89 12.03 3.84
CA ALA A 223 5.07 12.03 2.39
C ALA A 223 6.47 11.53 1.97
N VAL A 224 7.50 11.83 2.76
CA VAL A 224 8.86 11.29 2.52
C VAL A 224 8.91 9.78 2.74
N ILE A 225 8.30 9.25 3.80
CA ILE A 225 8.22 7.80 4.03
C ILE A 225 7.48 7.12 2.88
N GLU A 226 6.36 7.68 2.45
CA GLU A 226 5.58 7.19 1.30
C GLU A 226 6.38 7.23 -0.01
N ALA A 227 7.19 8.29 -0.21
CA ALA A 227 8.05 8.43 -1.37
C ALA A 227 9.13 7.34 -1.45
N TYR A 228 9.66 6.88 -0.30
CA TYR A 228 10.59 5.74 -0.26
C TYR A 228 9.91 4.42 -0.66
N ILE A 229 8.64 4.23 -0.29
CA ILE A 229 7.88 3.04 -0.69
C ILE A 229 7.57 3.03 -2.19
N ILE A 230 7.35 4.23 -2.77
CA ILE A 230 7.05 4.39 -4.21
C ILE A 230 8.30 4.20 -5.07
N GLY A 231 9.47 4.51 -4.52
CA GLY A 231 10.76 4.43 -5.19
C GLY A 231 11.21 3.01 -5.52
N ASP A 232 12.43 2.90 -6.04
CA ASP A 232 13.06 1.59 -6.26
C ASP A 232 13.53 1.01 -4.93
N GLU A 233 13.24 -0.28 -4.69
CA GLU A 233 13.67 -1.02 -3.50
C GLU A 233 15.19 -1.20 -3.53
N SER A 234 15.94 -0.29 -2.88
CA SER A 234 17.39 -0.39 -2.78
C SER A 234 17.84 -0.50 -1.33
N GLU A 235 18.90 -1.27 -1.09
CA GLU A 235 19.56 -1.39 0.22
C GLU A 235 19.88 -0.01 0.84
N ALA A 236 20.30 0.96 0.03
CA ALA A 236 20.58 2.32 0.48
C ALA A 236 19.33 3.06 0.98
N MET A 237 18.14 2.79 0.44
CA MET A 237 16.88 3.36 0.90
C MET A 237 16.44 2.71 2.21
N THR A 238 16.59 1.40 2.34
CA THR A 238 16.34 0.65 3.58
C THR A 238 17.20 1.18 4.71
N ASP A 239 18.51 1.31 4.51
CA ASP A 239 19.46 1.91 5.47
C ASP A 239 19.01 3.31 5.91
N THR A 240 18.56 4.13 4.97
CA THR A 240 18.09 5.50 5.25
C THR A 240 16.85 5.49 6.15
N LEU A 241 15.87 4.63 5.89
CA LEU A 241 14.68 4.48 6.74
C LEU A 241 15.06 3.97 8.15
N VAL A 242 15.99 3.04 8.26
CA VAL A 242 16.51 2.58 9.55
C VAL A 242 17.18 3.73 10.32
N ASP A 243 17.94 4.58 9.64
CA ASP A 243 18.58 5.76 10.29
C ASP A 243 17.55 6.83 10.66
N MET A 244 16.50 7.03 9.88
CA MET A 244 15.36 7.89 10.26
C MET A 244 14.68 7.35 11.51
N LEU A 245 14.40 6.05 11.59
CA LEU A 245 13.78 5.42 12.74
C LEU A 245 14.57 5.63 14.04
N LYS A 246 15.91 5.53 13.99
CA LYS A 246 16.78 5.75 15.14
C LYS A 246 16.69 7.16 15.73
N THR A 247 16.34 8.13 14.93
CA THR A 247 16.30 9.56 15.32
C THR A 247 14.89 10.10 15.52
N GLU A 248 13.87 9.44 14.95
CA GLU A 248 12.47 9.86 15.08
C GLU A 248 11.95 9.65 16.50
N LYS A 249 11.14 10.63 16.98
CA LYS A 249 10.55 10.60 18.32
C LYS A 249 9.03 10.52 18.31
N ASN A 250 8.41 10.78 17.17
CA ASN A 250 6.96 10.62 17.00
C ASN A 250 6.63 9.14 16.85
N PRO A 251 5.86 8.53 17.78
CA PRO A 251 5.55 7.10 17.72
C PRO A 251 4.76 6.69 16.46
N GLU A 252 3.92 7.59 15.92
CA GLU A 252 3.17 7.33 14.70
C GLU A 252 4.11 7.21 13.50
N LEU A 253 5.04 8.18 13.34
CA LEU A 253 6.03 8.13 12.27
C LEU A 253 7.01 6.96 12.44
N GLN A 254 7.37 6.59 13.68
CA GLN A 254 8.17 5.40 13.93
C GLN A 254 7.46 4.14 13.43
N THR A 255 6.17 4.01 13.71
CA THR A 255 5.35 2.89 13.22
C THR A 255 5.25 2.90 11.70
N GLU A 256 5.03 4.06 11.07
CA GLU A 256 4.98 4.21 9.61
C GLU A 256 6.31 3.81 8.94
N ILE A 257 7.46 4.20 9.51
CA ILE A 257 8.78 3.80 9.01
C ILE A 257 8.97 2.27 9.13
N ILE A 258 8.59 1.68 10.26
CA ILE A 258 8.69 0.23 10.46
C ILE A 258 7.82 -0.51 9.44
N HIS A 259 6.59 -0.04 9.17
CA HIS A 259 5.73 -0.63 8.14
C HIS A 259 6.31 -0.43 6.73
N ALA A 260 6.91 0.72 6.44
CA ALA A 260 7.58 0.96 5.16
C ALA A 260 8.71 -0.05 4.93
N LEU A 261 9.53 -0.33 5.96
CA LEU A 261 10.56 -1.36 5.89
C LEU A 261 9.98 -2.75 5.62
N GLY A 262 8.80 -3.08 6.19
CA GLY A 262 8.10 -4.33 5.89
C GLY A 262 7.65 -4.42 4.42
N VAL A 263 7.11 -3.32 3.87
CA VAL A 263 6.71 -3.26 2.45
C VAL A 263 7.89 -3.37 1.50
N MET A 264 9.06 -2.85 1.91
CA MET A 264 10.31 -2.92 1.16
C MET A 264 11.08 -4.24 1.37
N ASP A 265 10.45 -5.23 1.98
CA ASP A 265 11.02 -6.57 2.23
C ASP A 265 12.37 -6.54 2.99
N ALA A 266 12.53 -5.58 3.93
CA ALA A 266 13.76 -5.38 4.71
C ALA A 266 13.89 -6.44 5.83
N THR A 267 13.87 -7.71 5.48
CA THR A 267 13.84 -8.84 6.43
C THR A 267 15.12 -8.95 7.27
N GLU A 268 16.26 -8.58 6.71
CA GLU A 268 17.55 -8.62 7.42
C GLU A 268 17.61 -7.65 8.61
N GLU A 269 16.95 -6.49 8.50
CA GLU A 269 16.91 -5.44 9.51
C GLU A 269 15.88 -5.72 10.61
N MET A 270 14.79 -6.44 10.30
CA MET A 270 13.65 -6.65 11.21
C MET A 270 14.04 -7.30 12.53
N ALA A 271 14.88 -8.35 12.52
CA ALA A 271 15.32 -9.03 13.72
C ALA A 271 16.14 -8.10 14.64
N GLY A 272 17.00 -7.27 14.03
CA GLY A 272 17.78 -6.25 14.74
C GLY A 272 16.89 -5.16 15.32
N LEU A 273 15.93 -4.66 14.58
CA LEU A 273 14.95 -3.67 15.02
C LEU A 273 14.10 -4.20 16.18
N TYR A 274 13.60 -5.43 16.09
CA TYR A 274 12.80 -6.04 17.14
C TYR A 274 13.54 -6.05 18.50
N THR A 275 14.83 -6.33 18.49
CA THR A 275 15.65 -6.40 19.70
C THR A 275 16.09 -5.03 20.20
N SER A 276 16.26 -4.05 19.34
CA SER A 276 16.78 -2.71 19.69
C SER A 276 15.71 -1.73 20.12
N LEU A 277 14.45 -1.93 19.68
CA LEU A 277 13.35 -1.02 19.99
C LEU A 277 12.79 -1.29 21.39
N GLU A 278 12.53 -0.19 22.12
CA GLU A 278 11.89 -0.24 23.42
C GLU A 278 10.36 -0.04 23.27
N GLY A 279 9.62 -0.71 24.14
CA GLY A 279 8.16 -0.61 24.20
C GLY A 279 7.43 -1.63 23.34
N THR A 280 6.33 -2.13 23.88
CA THR A 280 5.51 -3.18 23.26
C THR A 280 4.87 -2.74 21.95
N GLY A 281 4.53 -1.45 21.82
CA GLY A 281 3.87 -0.91 20.61
C GLY A 281 4.75 -1.00 19.37
N LEU A 282 6.00 -0.53 19.45
CA LEU A 282 6.92 -0.57 18.31
C LEU A 282 7.36 -2.01 17.98
N ARG A 283 7.55 -2.85 19.01
CA ARG A 283 7.86 -4.28 18.79
C ARG A 283 6.72 -5.03 18.11
N LYS A 284 5.45 -4.68 18.41
CA LYS A 284 4.30 -5.18 17.67
C LYS A 284 4.33 -4.73 16.21
N ALA A 285 4.62 -3.45 15.95
CA ALA A 285 4.75 -2.95 14.58
C ALA A 285 5.83 -3.71 13.79
N VAL A 286 6.95 -4.09 14.44
CA VAL A 286 7.96 -4.93 13.78
C VAL A 286 7.43 -6.33 13.47
N LEU A 287 6.65 -6.96 14.36
CA LEU A 287 6.03 -8.26 14.09
C LEU A 287 5.02 -8.18 12.94
N GLU A 288 4.22 -7.11 12.89
CA GLU A 288 3.30 -6.83 11.78
C GLU A 288 4.06 -6.64 10.46
N SER A 289 5.20 -5.97 10.50
CA SER A 289 6.06 -5.75 9.33
C SER A 289 6.76 -7.02 8.87
N MET A 290 7.20 -7.89 9.79
CA MET A 290 7.68 -9.23 9.44
C MET A 290 6.60 -10.06 8.73
N MET A 291 5.34 -9.93 9.14
CA MET A 291 4.22 -10.55 8.45
C MET A 291 4.03 -9.95 7.04
N ILE A 292 4.11 -8.63 6.90
CA ILE A 292 3.98 -7.96 5.59
C ILE A 292 5.08 -8.42 4.63
N ALA A 293 6.32 -8.56 5.12
CA ALA A 293 7.48 -9.02 4.37
C ALA A 293 7.54 -10.56 4.17
N ASP A 294 6.53 -11.31 4.61
CA ASP A 294 6.51 -12.78 4.64
C ASP A 294 7.73 -13.41 5.36
N ASP A 295 8.28 -12.67 6.35
CA ASP A 295 9.45 -13.12 7.14
C ASP A 295 9.06 -14.14 8.20
N THR A 296 8.67 -15.33 7.74
CA THR A 296 8.38 -16.49 8.60
C THR A 296 9.56 -16.85 9.50
N SER A 297 10.79 -16.70 9.00
CA SER A 297 12.01 -17.01 9.75
C SER A 297 12.22 -16.07 10.93
N GLY A 298 12.06 -14.77 10.71
CA GLY A 298 12.16 -13.73 11.72
C GLY A 298 11.11 -13.91 12.82
N LEU A 299 9.86 -14.19 12.44
CA LEU A 299 8.78 -14.48 13.40
C LEU A 299 9.10 -15.70 14.29
N ILE A 300 9.63 -16.78 13.72
CA ILE A 300 10.07 -17.97 14.48
C ILE A 300 11.23 -17.60 15.42
N GLN A 301 12.23 -16.85 14.95
CA GLN A 301 13.36 -16.41 15.78
C GLN A 301 12.89 -15.56 16.97
N VAL A 302 11.90 -14.69 16.76
CA VAL A 302 11.27 -13.94 17.85
C VAL A 302 10.61 -14.90 18.84
N LEU A 303 9.83 -15.87 18.38
CA LEU A 303 9.17 -16.85 19.24
C LEU A 303 10.15 -17.69 20.09
N GLU A 304 11.35 -17.93 19.61
CA GLU A 304 12.39 -18.65 20.34
C GLU A 304 13.04 -17.83 21.46
N SER A 305 13.13 -16.51 21.31
CA SER A 305 13.87 -15.61 22.18
C SER A 305 13.00 -14.74 23.09
N GLU A 306 11.78 -14.38 22.66
CA GLU A 306 10.86 -13.49 23.37
C GLU A 306 10.29 -14.18 24.63
N LYS A 307 10.17 -13.40 25.72
CA LYS A 307 9.63 -13.86 27.01
C LYS A 307 8.29 -13.23 27.36
N ASP A 308 7.97 -12.11 26.74
CA ASP A 308 6.69 -11.45 26.95
C ASP A 308 5.57 -12.25 26.26
N ALA A 309 4.64 -12.77 27.06
CA ALA A 309 3.54 -13.61 26.57
C ALA A 309 2.58 -12.86 25.62
N GLU A 310 2.53 -11.52 25.69
CA GLU A 310 1.73 -10.72 24.77
C GLU A 310 2.39 -10.64 23.40
N LEU A 311 3.67 -10.32 23.36
CA LEU A 311 4.43 -10.24 22.11
C LEU A 311 4.55 -11.61 21.45
N ARG A 312 4.73 -12.68 22.24
CA ARG A 312 4.72 -14.06 21.73
C ARG A 312 3.38 -14.43 21.09
N ALA A 313 2.26 -14.05 21.74
CA ALA A 313 0.93 -14.29 21.18
C ALA A 313 0.76 -13.55 19.84
N VAL A 314 1.17 -12.30 19.76
CA VAL A 314 1.14 -11.52 18.50
C VAL A 314 2.01 -12.20 17.43
N ALA A 315 3.23 -12.62 17.76
CA ALA A 315 4.09 -13.29 16.79
C ALA A 315 3.49 -14.61 16.28
N MET A 316 2.79 -15.38 17.16
CA MET A 316 2.05 -16.58 16.75
C MET A 316 0.90 -16.27 15.78
N GLU A 317 0.15 -15.19 16.05
CA GLU A 317 -0.93 -14.72 15.16
C GLU A 317 -0.39 -14.24 13.80
N MET A 318 0.72 -13.49 13.80
CA MET A 318 1.37 -13.04 12.56
C MET A 318 1.91 -14.22 11.75
N LEU A 319 2.54 -15.18 12.43
CA LEU A 319 3.02 -16.42 11.80
C LEU A 319 1.85 -17.22 11.17
N ALA A 320 0.66 -17.17 11.76
CA ALA A 320 -0.51 -17.84 11.23
C ALA A 320 -1.08 -17.18 9.97
N VAL A 321 -0.95 -15.86 9.83
CA VAL A 321 -1.42 -15.13 8.63
C VAL A 321 -0.62 -15.53 7.40
N ASN A 322 0.71 -15.65 7.52
CA ASN A 322 1.61 -16.10 6.46
C ASN A 322 1.63 -17.63 6.32
N GLY A 323 0.86 -18.31 7.17
CA GLY A 323 1.03 -19.70 7.56
C GLY A 323 1.00 -20.72 6.45
N ASP A 324 2.13 -21.37 6.30
CA ASP A 324 2.27 -22.65 5.63
C ASP A 324 2.10 -23.83 6.63
N LYS A 325 2.18 -25.04 6.11
CA LYS A 325 2.08 -26.24 6.93
C LYS A 325 3.18 -26.35 8.00
N ALA A 326 4.39 -25.87 7.71
CA ALA A 326 5.51 -25.91 8.64
C ALA A 326 5.29 -24.97 9.83
N SER A 327 4.75 -23.76 9.56
CA SER A 327 4.33 -22.80 10.58
C SER A 327 3.25 -23.38 11.50
N ALA A 328 2.25 -24.08 10.93
CA ALA A 328 1.22 -24.75 11.71
C ALA A 328 1.80 -25.86 12.62
N GLU A 329 2.67 -26.72 12.09
CA GLU A 329 3.34 -27.78 12.86
C GLU A 329 4.21 -27.18 13.98
N TYR A 330 4.92 -26.08 13.71
CA TYR A 330 5.72 -25.37 14.71
C TYR A 330 4.84 -24.82 15.84
N LEU A 331 3.75 -24.13 15.52
CA LEU A 331 2.81 -23.57 16.50
C LEU A 331 2.17 -24.66 17.37
N VAL A 332 1.72 -25.78 16.77
CA VAL A 332 1.19 -26.94 17.52
C VAL A 332 2.24 -27.51 18.45
N GLY A 333 3.52 -27.53 18.05
CA GLY A 333 4.63 -27.95 18.88
C GLY A 333 4.88 -27.10 20.13
N LEU A 334 4.57 -25.81 20.07
CA LEU A 334 4.70 -24.89 21.20
C LEU A 334 3.55 -25.02 22.24
N TYR A 335 2.41 -25.57 21.83
CA TYR A 335 1.19 -25.61 22.65
C TYR A 335 1.36 -26.23 24.03
N PRO A 336 2.02 -27.41 24.22
CA PRO A 336 2.11 -28.06 25.53
C PRO A 336 2.83 -27.23 26.61
N GLY A 337 3.78 -26.39 26.21
CA GLY A 337 4.58 -25.55 27.12
C GLY A 337 4.03 -24.12 27.24
N GLY A 338 2.99 -23.77 26.50
CA GLY A 338 2.46 -22.42 26.42
C GLY A 338 1.67 -21.99 27.67
N THR A 339 1.73 -20.68 27.97
CA THR A 339 0.80 -20.03 28.90
C THR A 339 -0.63 -20.08 28.37
N GLN A 340 -1.62 -19.77 29.21
CA GLN A 340 -3.03 -19.71 28.79
C GLN A 340 -3.20 -18.79 27.56
N LYS A 341 -2.53 -17.62 27.56
CA LYS A 341 -2.60 -16.65 26.47
C LYS A 341 -2.00 -17.20 25.17
N GLU A 342 -0.83 -17.85 25.26
CA GLU A 342 -0.20 -18.46 24.10
C GLU A 342 -1.01 -19.64 23.55
N LYS A 343 -1.59 -20.45 24.42
CA LYS A 343 -2.50 -21.53 23.99
C LYS A 343 -3.72 -21.00 23.23
N THR A 344 -4.36 -19.94 23.74
CA THR A 344 -5.46 -19.26 23.04
C THR A 344 -4.99 -18.71 21.68
N ALA A 345 -3.80 -18.05 21.62
CA ALA A 345 -3.25 -17.56 20.37
C ALA A 345 -2.99 -18.68 19.34
N ILE A 346 -2.46 -19.82 19.79
CA ILE A 346 -2.24 -21.00 18.92
C ILE A 346 -3.57 -21.57 18.41
N ILE A 347 -4.60 -21.67 19.26
CA ILE A 347 -5.94 -22.12 18.84
C ILE A 347 -6.51 -21.18 17.77
N GLN A 348 -6.38 -19.87 17.97
CA GLN A 348 -6.83 -18.86 17.01
C GLN A 348 -6.00 -18.92 15.72
N SER A 349 -4.68 -19.15 15.82
CA SER A 349 -3.80 -19.36 14.68
C SER A 349 -4.25 -20.55 13.82
N MET A 350 -4.59 -21.67 14.43
CA MET A 350 -5.12 -22.83 13.68
C MET A 350 -6.44 -22.50 12.96
N MET A 351 -7.28 -21.67 13.54
CA MET A 351 -8.51 -21.20 12.90
C MET A 351 -8.20 -20.25 11.71
N ILE A 352 -7.24 -19.32 11.86
CA ILE A 352 -6.82 -18.41 10.78
C ILE A 352 -6.33 -19.22 9.57
N MET A 353 -5.56 -20.27 9.83
CA MET A 353 -4.99 -21.17 8.84
C MET A 353 -5.98 -22.20 8.27
N ASP A 354 -7.24 -22.18 8.67
CA ASP A 354 -8.27 -23.21 8.38
C ASP A 354 -7.77 -24.65 8.65
N ASN A 355 -6.92 -24.80 9.69
CA ASN A 355 -6.25 -26.06 10.03
C ASN A 355 -7.06 -26.90 11.04
N ALA A 356 -8.09 -27.59 10.55
CA ALA A 356 -8.91 -28.49 11.35
C ALA A 356 -8.08 -29.59 12.03
N LYS A 357 -7.09 -30.15 11.31
CA LYS A 357 -6.20 -31.18 11.86
C LYS A 357 -5.43 -30.67 13.07
N GLY A 358 -4.85 -29.46 13.00
CA GLY A 358 -4.16 -28.84 14.13
C GLY A 358 -5.07 -28.72 15.36
N LEU A 359 -6.30 -28.21 15.17
CA LEU A 359 -7.27 -28.12 16.27
C LEU A 359 -7.65 -29.49 16.86
N ILE A 360 -7.82 -30.50 16.02
CA ILE A 360 -8.09 -31.88 16.46
C ILE A 360 -6.90 -32.43 17.29
N ASP A 361 -5.69 -32.17 16.88
CA ASP A 361 -4.49 -32.62 17.60
C ASP A 361 -4.36 -31.91 18.96
N LEU A 362 -4.65 -30.60 19.03
CA LEU A 362 -4.74 -29.85 20.27
C LEU A 362 -5.83 -30.40 21.19
N MET A 363 -7.02 -30.70 20.65
CA MET A 363 -8.15 -31.25 21.44
C MET A 363 -7.81 -32.58 22.12
N LYS A 364 -7.00 -33.42 21.50
CA LYS A 364 -6.59 -34.73 22.05
C LYS A 364 -5.71 -34.60 23.30
N THR A 365 -4.92 -33.54 23.39
CA THR A 365 -3.94 -33.33 24.45
C THR A 365 -4.35 -32.35 25.53
N GLU A 366 -5.29 -31.44 25.21
CA GLU A 366 -5.74 -30.43 26.16
C GLU A 366 -6.58 -31.04 27.28
N THR A 367 -6.41 -30.51 28.50
CA THR A 367 -7.15 -30.93 29.70
C THR A 367 -8.03 -29.83 30.27
N ASP A 368 -7.72 -28.56 29.98
CA ASP A 368 -8.49 -27.41 30.46
C ASP A 368 -9.84 -27.34 29.74
N PRO A 369 -10.98 -27.33 30.52
CA PRO A 369 -12.30 -27.33 29.92
C PRO A 369 -12.63 -26.06 29.11
N GLU A 370 -12.01 -24.92 29.45
CA GLU A 370 -12.25 -23.66 28.75
C GLU A 370 -11.54 -23.65 27.40
N LEU A 371 -10.27 -24.08 27.38
CA LEU A 371 -9.52 -24.24 26.13
C LEU A 371 -10.13 -25.31 25.23
N LYS A 372 -10.61 -26.44 25.80
CA LYS A 372 -11.39 -27.42 25.01
C LYS A 372 -12.61 -26.83 24.36
N ARG A 373 -13.33 -25.96 25.08
CA ARG A 373 -14.50 -25.28 24.51
C ARG A 373 -14.09 -24.34 23.39
N GLU A 374 -12.99 -23.61 23.56
CA GLU A 374 -12.46 -22.70 22.55
C GLU A 374 -12.01 -23.47 21.30
N ILE A 375 -11.26 -24.57 21.44
CA ILE A 375 -10.89 -25.45 20.32
C ILE A 375 -12.12 -25.95 19.59
N LEU A 376 -13.13 -26.44 20.32
CA LEU A 376 -14.37 -26.95 19.72
C LEU A 376 -15.12 -25.86 18.95
N GLN A 377 -15.21 -24.66 19.51
CA GLN A 377 -15.86 -23.52 18.84
C GLN A 377 -15.17 -23.15 17.53
N ASN A 378 -13.83 -23.15 17.52
CA ASN A 378 -13.04 -22.88 16.33
C ASN A 378 -13.14 -24.03 15.31
N LEU A 379 -13.15 -25.28 15.77
CA LEU A 379 -13.33 -26.44 14.90
C LEU A 379 -14.70 -26.42 14.19
N VAL A 380 -15.76 -26.07 14.90
CA VAL A 380 -17.11 -25.87 14.31
C VAL A 380 -17.15 -24.72 13.32
N ALA A 381 -16.26 -23.74 13.43
CA ALA A 381 -16.20 -22.59 12.54
C ALA A 381 -15.46 -22.91 11.22
N ILE A 382 -14.65 -23.96 11.19
CA ILE A 382 -13.94 -24.44 10.00
C ILE A 382 -14.89 -25.36 9.24
N ASP A 383 -15.30 -24.96 8.03
CA ASP A 383 -16.17 -25.75 7.15
C ASP A 383 -15.29 -26.76 6.35
N SER A 384 -15.03 -27.93 6.97
CA SER A 384 -14.20 -28.99 6.36
C SER A 384 -14.72 -30.38 6.71
N GLU A 385 -14.53 -31.33 5.79
CA GLU A 385 -14.90 -32.75 5.99
C GLU A 385 -14.21 -33.35 7.22
N GLU A 386 -12.95 -32.97 7.46
CA GLU A 386 -12.17 -33.43 8.62
C GLU A 386 -12.76 -32.96 9.95
N SER A 387 -13.23 -31.70 9.98
CA SER A 387 -13.93 -31.12 11.13
C SER A 387 -15.22 -31.86 11.41
N ASP A 388 -16.05 -32.04 10.38
CA ASP A 388 -17.35 -32.72 10.50
C ASP A 388 -17.19 -34.16 10.96
N GLU A 389 -16.29 -34.92 10.36
CA GLU A 389 -16.00 -36.29 10.79
C GLU A 389 -15.59 -36.37 12.27
N TYR A 390 -14.74 -35.45 12.73
CA TYR A 390 -14.32 -35.43 14.13
C TYR A 390 -15.50 -35.14 15.06
N LEU A 391 -16.34 -34.16 14.73
CA LEU A 391 -17.53 -33.79 15.48
C LEU A 391 -18.54 -34.96 15.54
N PHE A 392 -18.78 -35.68 14.45
CA PHE A 392 -19.62 -36.87 14.43
C PHE A 392 -19.07 -37.96 15.34
N LYS A 393 -17.79 -38.30 15.23
CA LYS A 393 -17.14 -39.31 16.10
C LYS A 393 -17.23 -38.94 17.59
N MET A 394 -17.13 -37.66 17.92
CA MET A 394 -17.25 -37.17 19.29
C MET A 394 -18.68 -37.35 19.85
N LEU A 395 -19.71 -37.25 19.02
CA LEU A 395 -21.08 -37.48 19.40
C LEU A 395 -21.44 -38.96 19.54
N GLU A 396 -20.90 -39.82 18.66
CA GLU A 396 -21.06 -41.26 18.69
C GLU A 396 -20.44 -41.93 19.92
N ASN A 397 -19.27 -41.46 20.36
CA ASN A 397 -18.53 -42.03 21.51
C ASN A 397 -19.14 -41.65 22.91
N LYS A 398 -20.26 -40.95 22.96
CA LYS A 398 -20.99 -40.61 24.20
C LYS A 398 -22.15 -41.56 24.52
N GLN A 399 -22.28 -42.68 23.78
CA GLN A 399 -23.14 -43.79 24.13
C GLN A 399 -22.34 -44.88 24.78
#